data_c09e0212ffad1f42a76f0050d810f4e5
#
_entry.id   c09e0212ffad1f42a76f0050d810f4e5
#
_cell.length_a   1.000
_cell.length_b   1.000
_cell.length_c   1.000
_cell.angle_alpha   90.00
_cell.angle_beta   90.00
_cell.angle_gamma   90.00
#
_symmetry.space_group_name_H-M   'P 1'
#
loop_
_entity.id
_entity.type
_entity.pdbx_description
1 polymer ?
#
loop_
_entity_poly.entity_id
_entity_poly.type
_entity_poly.pdbx_seq_one_letter_code
_entity_poly.pdbx_strand_id
1 'polypeptide(L)'
;MASSYTGLGTELMTTGENAGTWGSTTNTNLQIIEQMVGGYVEQAVTTTTTLSVSDGSTGATLSHRVIKFTGTLSANATVTIPLDVQQMYVLLNGTAGAYTLTFKYVSGSGSTVAWAATDKGTKLVYATADHATNPNMVDSGISSTGAHDLDLSLIHI
;
A
#
# COMPACT_ATOMS: atom_id res chain seq x y z
N MET A 1 15.45 27.44 -3.07
CA MET A 1 15.41 26.29 -2.12
C MET A 1 14.87 25.09 -2.90
N ALA A 2 15.36 23.91 -2.67
CA ALA A 2 14.81 22.72 -3.34
C ALA A 2 13.43 22.37 -2.78
N SER A 3 12.51 21.94 -3.64
CA SER A 3 11.20 21.42 -3.24
C SER A 3 11.35 20.29 -2.24
N SER A 4 10.41 20.17 -1.32
CA SER A 4 10.24 19.03 -0.44
C SER A 4 9.00 18.23 -0.85
N TYR A 5 8.89 16.98 -0.39
CA TYR A 5 7.80 16.09 -0.77
C TYR A 5 7.16 15.46 0.46
N THR A 6 5.90 15.11 0.32
CA THR A 6 5.18 14.30 1.32
C THR A 6 5.58 12.83 1.20
N GLY A 7 5.29 12.01 2.21
CA GLY A 7 5.53 10.57 2.19
C GLY A 7 4.85 9.80 1.04
N LEU A 8 3.93 10.45 0.31
CA LEU A 8 3.28 9.90 -0.89
C LEU A 8 3.63 10.67 -2.17
N GLY A 9 4.69 11.50 -2.11
CA GLY A 9 5.33 12.10 -3.27
C GLY A 9 4.67 13.38 -3.81
N THR A 10 3.71 14.00 -3.10
CA THR A 10 3.21 15.32 -3.51
C THR A 10 4.25 16.39 -3.21
N GLU A 11 4.49 17.28 -4.17
CA GLU A 11 5.46 18.36 -4.04
C GLU A 11 4.92 19.49 -3.15
N LEU A 12 5.70 19.87 -2.15
CA LEU A 12 5.47 21.04 -1.31
C LEU A 12 6.26 22.23 -1.89
N MET A 13 5.57 23.03 -2.68
CA MET A 13 6.17 24.17 -3.37
C MET A 13 6.56 25.29 -2.39
N THR A 14 7.80 25.77 -2.49
CA THR A 14 8.27 26.93 -1.74
C THR A 14 7.86 28.21 -2.45
N THR A 15 7.54 29.27 -1.71
CA THR A 15 7.19 30.59 -2.28
C THR A 15 8.30 31.09 -3.20
N GLY A 16 7.94 31.43 -4.44
CA GLY A 16 8.87 31.89 -5.47
C GLY A 16 9.58 30.80 -6.26
N GLU A 17 9.36 29.53 -5.90
CA GLU A 17 9.79 28.38 -6.66
C GLU A 17 8.77 28.04 -7.77
N ASN A 18 9.21 27.28 -8.78
CA ASN A 18 8.34 26.87 -9.90
C ASN A 18 7.75 28.03 -10.75
N ALA A 19 8.43 29.18 -10.83
CA ALA A 19 8.02 30.27 -11.72
C ALA A 19 7.87 29.74 -13.16
N GLY A 20 6.64 29.78 -13.68
CA GLY A 20 6.30 29.27 -15.02
C GLY A 20 5.93 27.77 -15.07
N THR A 21 6.15 27.00 -14.00
CA THR A 21 5.82 25.55 -13.93
C THR A 21 4.85 25.20 -12.80
N TRP A 22 4.48 26.13 -11.95
CA TRP A 22 3.61 25.88 -10.81
C TRP A 22 2.27 25.21 -11.20
N GLY A 23 1.71 25.56 -12.37
CA GLY A 23 0.48 24.97 -12.87
C GLY A 23 0.63 23.48 -13.19
N SER A 24 1.75 23.08 -13.81
CA SER A 24 2.01 21.65 -14.06
C SER A 24 2.29 20.90 -12.79
N THR A 25 3.03 21.46 -11.85
CA THR A 25 3.27 20.86 -10.52
C THR A 25 1.96 20.68 -9.75
N THR A 26 1.10 21.69 -9.75
CA THR A 26 -0.23 21.60 -9.12
C THR A 26 -1.07 20.49 -9.74
N ASN A 27 -1.10 20.41 -11.07
CA ASN A 27 -1.86 19.38 -11.77
C ASN A 27 -1.33 17.97 -11.45
N THR A 28 -0.01 17.78 -11.39
CA THR A 28 0.61 16.52 -10.99
C THR A 28 0.23 16.16 -9.55
N ASN A 29 0.27 17.09 -8.62
CA ASN A 29 -0.16 16.89 -7.25
C ASN A 29 -1.64 16.46 -7.15
N LEU A 30 -2.52 17.10 -7.93
CA LEU A 30 -3.94 16.72 -7.98
C LEU A 30 -4.13 15.29 -8.50
N GLN A 31 -3.36 14.88 -9.52
CA GLN A 31 -3.38 13.52 -10.05
C GLN A 31 -2.87 12.49 -9.03
N ILE A 32 -1.82 12.80 -8.26
CA ILE A 32 -1.35 11.95 -7.16
C ILE A 32 -2.44 11.83 -6.10
N ILE A 33 -3.10 12.92 -5.72
CA ILE A 33 -4.22 12.91 -4.76
C ILE A 33 -5.39 12.06 -5.28
N GLU A 34 -5.71 12.14 -6.58
CA GLU A 34 -6.74 11.30 -7.20
C GLU A 34 -6.40 9.81 -7.07
N GLN A 35 -5.13 9.43 -7.32
CA GLN A 35 -4.66 8.07 -7.11
C GLN A 35 -4.80 7.62 -5.65
N MET A 36 -4.49 8.51 -4.69
CA MET A 36 -4.63 8.22 -3.26
C MET A 36 -6.09 8.05 -2.83
N VAL A 37 -7.02 8.69 -3.50
CA VAL A 37 -8.46 8.62 -3.14
C VAL A 37 -9.14 7.40 -3.75
N GLY A 38 -8.89 7.07 -5.01
CA GLY A 38 -9.62 6.04 -5.74
C GLY A 38 -8.79 5.21 -6.73
N GLY A 39 -7.47 5.42 -6.80
CA GLY A 39 -6.62 4.73 -7.76
C GLY A 39 -6.49 3.24 -7.49
N TYR A 40 -6.44 2.46 -8.57
CA TYR A 40 -6.19 1.02 -8.59
C TYR A 40 -4.93 0.71 -9.38
N VAL A 41 -4.13 -0.24 -8.87
CA VAL A 41 -2.94 -0.73 -9.56
C VAL A 41 -2.71 -2.21 -9.29
N GLU A 42 -2.12 -2.91 -10.25
CA GLU A 42 -1.62 -4.27 -10.07
C GLU A 42 -0.10 -4.25 -9.88
N GLN A 43 0.38 -4.98 -8.88
CA GLN A 43 1.78 -5.13 -8.56
C GLN A 43 2.17 -6.60 -8.63
N ALA A 44 3.05 -6.95 -9.57
CA ALA A 44 3.60 -8.30 -9.64
C ALA A 44 4.56 -8.55 -8.47
N VAL A 45 4.37 -9.68 -7.80
CA VAL A 45 5.20 -10.15 -6.68
C VAL A 45 5.54 -11.61 -6.93
N THR A 46 6.81 -11.91 -7.05
CA THR A 46 7.31 -13.28 -7.20
C THR A 46 8.24 -13.68 -6.06
N THR A 47 8.89 -12.70 -5.47
CA THR A 47 9.79 -12.80 -4.32
C THR A 47 9.60 -11.57 -3.44
N THR A 48 10.55 -11.27 -2.55
CA THR A 48 10.53 -10.02 -1.78
C THR A 48 10.60 -8.82 -2.72
N THR A 49 9.65 -7.90 -2.58
CA THR A 49 9.49 -6.71 -3.43
C THR A 49 9.48 -5.47 -2.54
N THR A 50 10.33 -4.49 -2.84
CA THR A 50 10.30 -3.19 -2.17
C THR A 50 9.58 -2.18 -3.06
N LEU A 51 8.50 -1.60 -2.56
CA LEU A 51 7.76 -0.54 -3.22
C LEU A 51 8.36 0.81 -2.83
N SER A 52 8.33 1.74 -3.77
CA SER A 52 8.79 3.12 -3.56
C SER A 52 7.71 4.11 -3.97
N VAL A 53 7.85 5.33 -3.49
CA VAL A 53 7.10 6.49 -3.95
C VAL A 53 7.95 7.22 -4.99
N SER A 54 7.30 7.89 -5.93
CA SER A 54 7.96 8.75 -6.92
C SER A 54 7.63 10.20 -6.61
N ASP A 55 8.61 10.93 -6.11
CA ASP A 55 8.46 12.34 -5.76
C ASP A 55 8.10 13.19 -6.99
N GLY A 56 7.04 13.97 -6.87
CA GLY A 56 6.56 14.85 -7.94
C GLY A 56 6.11 14.13 -9.21
N SER A 57 5.80 12.85 -9.15
CA SER A 57 5.39 12.05 -10.31
C SER A 57 4.22 11.12 -9.99
N THR A 58 3.36 10.90 -10.97
CA THR A 58 2.25 9.96 -10.89
C THR A 58 2.72 8.52 -11.17
N GLY A 59 1.88 7.53 -10.86
CA GLY A 59 2.06 6.12 -11.25
C GLY A 59 2.84 5.26 -10.26
N ALA A 60 3.34 5.81 -9.15
CA ALA A 60 3.93 4.98 -8.09
C ALA A 60 2.87 4.05 -7.48
N THR A 61 3.21 2.78 -7.29
CA THR A 61 2.28 1.79 -6.73
C THR A 61 1.69 2.26 -5.40
N LEU A 62 2.53 2.82 -4.52
CA LEU A 62 2.11 3.27 -3.19
C LEU A 62 1.22 4.52 -3.19
N SER A 63 1.13 5.24 -4.30
CA SER A 63 0.20 6.36 -4.43
C SER A 63 -1.24 5.92 -4.69
N HIS A 64 -1.49 4.63 -4.97
CA HIS A 64 -2.83 4.13 -5.23
C HIS A 64 -3.50 3.60 -3.97
N ARG A 65 -4.82 3.84 -3.87
CA ARG A 65 -5.64 3.35 -2.76
C ARG A 65 -5.79 1.84 -2.76
N VAL A 66 -5.95 1.27 -3.95
CA VAL A 66 -6.22 -0.16 -4.14
C VAL A 66 -5.03 -0.79 -4.84
N ILE A 67 -4.39 -1.76 -4.20
CA ILE A 67 -3.26 -2.49 -4.75
C ILE A 67 -3.61 -3.97 -4.81
N LYS A 68 -3.56 -4.56 -6.01
CA LYS A 68 -3.69 -6.00 -6.19
C LYS A 68 -2.32 -6.62 -6.43
N PHE A 69 -1.91 -7.48 -5.55
CA PHE A 69 -0.70 -8.28 -5.73
C PHE A 69 -0.99 -9.45 -6.67
N THR A 70 -0.17 -9.60 -7.70
CA THR A 70 -0.30 -10.63 -8.74
C THR A 70 1.00 -11.41 -8.90
N GLY A 71 0.99 -12.47 -9.70
CA GLY A 71 2.15 -13.32 -9.96
C GLY A 71 2.07 -14.67 -9.27
N THR A 72 3.07 -15.52 -9.53
CA THR A 72 3.16 -16.87 -8.95
C THR A 72 4.29 -16.91 -7.94
N LEU A 73 3.97 -17.18 -6.68
CA LEU A 73 4.94 -17.34 -5.62
C LEU A 73 5.55 -18.74 -5.65
N SER A 74 6.86 -18.84 -5.53
CA SER A 74 7.62 -20.08 -5.37
C SER A 74 8.16 -20.27 -3.95
N ALA A 75 8.04 -19.23 -3.11
CA ALA A 75 8.41 -19.21 -1.70
C ALA A 75 7.58 -18.12 -0.98
N ASN A 76 7.68 -18.07 0.35
CA ASN A 76 7.11 -16.97 1.12
C ASN A 76 7.68 -15.63 0.64
N ALA A 77 6.82 -14.64 0.42
CA ALA A 77 7.19 -13.35 -0.13
C ALA A 77 6.84 -12.21 0.84
N THR A 78 7.60 -11.13 0.73
CA THR A 78 7.40 -9.93 1.53
C THR A 78 7.34 -8.71 0.61
N VAL A 79 6.32 -7.88 0.78
CA VAL A 79 6.24 -6.57 0.16
C VAL A 79 6.54 -5.51 1.21
N THR A 80 7.51 -4.65 0.93
CA THR A 80 7.94 -3.60 1.87
C THR A 80 7.69 -2.22 1.33
N ILE A 81 7.44 -1.27 2.24
CA ILE A 81 7.21 0.15 1.94
C ILE A 81 8.12 1.05 2.77
N PRO A 82 8.39 2.30 2.35
CA PRO A 82 9.15 3.29 3.11
C PRO A 82 8.50 3.60 4.48
N LEU A 83 9.33 4.03 5.46
CA LEU A 83 8.90 4.25 6.85
C LEU A 83 7.96 5.45 7.03
N ASP A 84 8.00 6.41 6.14
CA ASP A 84 7.23 7.67 6.15
C ASP A 84 5.90 7.59 5.40
N VAL A 85 5.60 6.45 4.78
CA VAL A 85 4.34 6.25 4.08
C VAL A 85 3.21 6.06 5.08
N GLN A 86 2.24 6.98 5.03
CA GLN A 86 1.01 6.93 5.82
C GLN A 86 -0.18 6.91 4.88
N GLN A 87 -0.89 5.79 4.84
CA GLN A 87 -2.03 5.61 3.93
C GLN A 87 -2.91 4.45 4.38
N MET A 88 -4.21 4.57 4.11
CA MET A 88 -5.13 3.44 4.16
C MET A 88 -5.16 2.75 2.80
N TYR A 89 -4.90 1.47 2.78
CA TYR A 89 -4.87 0.64 1.58
C TYR A 89 -5.96 -0.42 1.58
N VAL A 90 -6.55 -0.66 0.43
CA VAL A 90 -7.28 -1.90 0.13
C VAL A 90 -6.32 -2.82 -0.62
N LEU A 91 -5.83 -3.85 0.04
CA LEU A 91 -4.83 -4.78 -0.50
C LEU A 91 -5.48 -6.10 -0.86
N LEU A 92 -5.32 -6.52 -2.12
CA LEU A 92 -5.84 -7.78 -2.64
C LEU A 92 -4.68 -8.75 -2.88
N ASN A 93 -4.68 -9.90 -2.23
CA ASN A 93 -3.75 -10.96 -2.54
C ASN A 93 -4.29 -11.83 -3.68
N GLY A 94 -3.93 -11.50 -4.92
CA GLY A 94 -4.22 -12.27 -6.13
C GLY A 94 -3.06 -13.15 -6.61
N THR A 95 -2.05 -13.38 -5.77
CA THR A 95 -0.91 -14.24 -6.15
C THR A 95 -1.32 -15.70 -6.23
N ALA A 96 -0.71 -16.45 -7.14
CA ALA A 96 -0.81 -17.92 -7.19
C ALA A 96 0.28 -18.57 -6.30
N GLY A 97 0.10 -19.86 -6.00
CA GLY A 97 1.00 -20.62 -5.14
C GLY A 97 0.60 -20.56 -3.65
N ALA A 98 0.86 -21.66 -2.93
CA ALA A 98 0.50 -21.80 -1.52
C ALA A 98 1.62 -21.29 -0.60
N TYR A 99 1.88 -20.00 -0.66
CA TYR A 99 2.91 -19.33 0.13
C TYR A 99 2.34 -18.10 0.83
N THR A 100 2.94 -17.73 1.96
CA THR A 100 2.55 -16.53 2.71
C THR A 100 2.99 -15.28 1.94
N LEU A 101 2.17 -14.24 2.01
CA LEU A 101 2.50 -12.89 1.56
C LEU A 101 2.44 -11.96 2.75
N THR A 102 3.53 -11.26 3.05
CA THR A 102 3.61 -10.31 4.16
C THR A 102 3.77 -8.90 3.63
N PHE A 103 2.98 -7.96 4.13
CA PHE A 103 3.10 -6.52 3.85
C PHE A 103 3.59 -5.81 5.11
N LYS A 104 4.67 -5.06 4.99
CA LYS A 104 5.33 -4.41 6.15
C LYS A 104 6.15 -3.19 5.73
N TYR A 105 6.60 -2.43 6.69
CA TYR A 105 7.63 -1.42 6.46
C TYR A 105 8.99 -2.06 6.17
N VAL A 106 9.83 -1.34 5.43
CA VAL A 106 11.14 -1.83 4.95
C VAL A 106 12.10 -2.23 6.07
N SER A 107 11.96 -1.61 7.24
CA SER A 107 12.74 -1.91 8.43
C SER A 107 11.91 -1.73 9.70
N GLY A 108 12.51 -2.01 10.85
CA GLY A 108 11.87 -1.88 12.13
C GLY A 108 11.17 -3.16 12.61
N SER A 109 10.69 -3.12 13.86
CA SER A 109 10.01 -4.20 14.56
C SER A 109 8.51 -3.94 14.77
N GLY A 110 7.94 -2.96 14.06
CA GLY A 110 6.51 -2.67 14.08
C GLY A 110 5.66 -3.84 13.56
N SER A 111 4.37 -3.79 13.82
CA SER A 111 3.43 -4.81 13.36
C SER A 111 3.41 -4.94 11.84
N THR A 112 3.03 -6.11 11.35
CA THR A 112 2.97 -6.45 9.93
C THR A 112 1.61 -7.06 9.61
N VAL A 113 1.19 -7.00 8.34
CA VAL A 113 -0.02 -7.66 7.87
C VAL A 113 0.37 -8.80 6.94
N ALA A 114 -0.19 -9.97 7.17
CA ALA A 114 0.13 -11.16 6.38
C ALA A 114 -1.13 -11.90 5.93
N TRP A 115 -1.01 -12.52 4.77
CA TRP A 115 -1.93 -13.55 4.28
C TRP A 115 -1.28 -14.91 4.49
N ALA A 116 -2.02 -15.83 5.09
CA ALA A 116 -1.59 -17.23 5.17
C ALA A 116 -1.44 -17.85 3.77
N ALA A 117 -0.76 -18.97 3.67
CA ALA A 117 -0.45 -19.59 2.38
C ALA A 117 -1.69 -19.87 1.50
N THR A 118 -2.83 -20.12 2.11
CA THR A 118 -4.11 -20.39 1.45
C THR A 118 -5.08 -19.21 1.44
N ASP A 119 -4.74 -18.12 2.14
CA ASP A 119 -5.56 -16.91 2.18
C ASP A 119 -5.24 -16.01 0.97
N LYS A 120 -6.22 -15.83 0.09
CA LYS A 120 -6.13 -15.01 -1.13
C LYS A 120 -7.17 -13.89 -1.14
N GLY A 121 -7.53 -13.42 0.03
CA GLY A 121 -8.56 -12.42 0.20
C GLY A 121 -8.05 -10.97 0.13
N THR A 122 -9.00 -10.07 0.30
CA THR A 122 -8.79 -8.63 0.40
C THR A 122 -8.68 -8.24 1.88
N LYS A 123 -7.78 -7.33 2.19
CA LYS A 123 -7.64 -6.74 3.52
C LYS A 123 -7.67 -5.22 3.43
N LEU A 124 -8.34 -4.58 4.38
CA LEU A 124 -8.23 -3.14 4.61
C LEU A 124 -7.10 -2.91 5.62
N VAL A 125 -6.05 -2.25 5.18
CA VAL A 125 -4.80 -2.07 5.94
C VAL A 125 -4.49 -0.59 6.11
N TYR A 126 -4.02 -0.21 7.28
CA TYR A 126 -3.55 1.14 7.56
C TYR A 126 -2.05 1.14 7.87
N ALA A 127 -1.29 1.84 7.03
CA ALA A 127 0.12 2.14 7.23
C ALA A 127 0.21 3.41 8.09
N THR A 128 0.72 3.30 9.31
CA THR A 128 0.56 4.38 10.30
C THR A 128 1.63 5.47 10.22
N ALA A 129 2.85 5.13 9.82
CA ALA A 129 4.04 5.98 9.94
C ALA A 129 4.15 6.66 11.33
N ASP A 130 3.65 5.98 12.38
CA ASP A 130 3.53 6.51 13.74
C ASP A 130 4.87 6.55 14.50
N HIS A 131 5.91 5.97 13.93
CA HIS A 131 7.24 5.93 14.53
C HIS A 131 8.33 5.95 13.47
N ALA A 132 9.35 6.79 13.64
CA ALA A 132 10.41 7.01 12.65
C ALA A 132 11.24 5.75 12.30
N THR A 133 11.31 4.76 13.20
CA THR A 133 12.11 3.54 13.02
C THR A 133 11.32 2.25 13.09
N ASN A 134 10.17 2.25 13.80
CA ASN A 134 9.34 1.06 14.03
C ASN A 134 7.84 1.36 13.81
N PRO A 135 7.46 1.91 12.65
CA PRO A 135 6.04 2.20 12.38
C PRO A 135 5.24 0.90 12.24
N ASN A 136 3.94 0.99 12.51
CA ASN A 136 3.05 -0.15 12.54
C ASN A 136 2.21 -0.26 11.26
N MET A 137 1.99 -1.52 10.82
CA MET A 137 0.91 -1.86 9.91
C MET A 137 -0.26 -2.38 10.71
N VAL A 138 -1.43 -1.81 10.49
CA VAL A 138 -2.67 -2.21 11.17
C VAL A 138 -3.59 -2.91 10.18
N ASP A 139 -3.90 -4.18 10.45
CA ASP A 139 -5.02 -4.87 9.81
C ASP A 139 -6.31 -4.41 10.51
N SER A 140 -7.24 -3.84 9.76
CA SER A 140 -8.51 -3.36 10.33
C SER A 140 -9.45 -4.51 10.76
N GLY A 141 -9.11 -5.74 10.45
CA GLY A 141 -10.00 -6.90 10.63
C GLY A 141 -11.12 -6.99 9.58
N ILE A 142 -11.22 -6.02 8.68
CA ILE A 142 -12.14 -6.09 7.54
C ILE A 142 -11.43 -6.82 6.41
N SER A 143 -11.81 -8.05 6.19
CA SER A 143 -11.25 -8.90 5.13
C SER A 143 -12.35 -9.63 4.39
N SER A 144 -12.14 -9.90 3.10
CA SER A 144 -12.87 -10.92 2.37
C SER A 144 -11.91 -12.07 2.11
N THR A 145 -11.95 -13.09 2.93
CA THR A 145 -11.51 -14.41 2.53
C THR A 145 -12.61 -14.99 1.63
N GLY A 146 -12.25 -15.67 0.55
CA GLY A 146 -13.22 -16.17 -0.45
C GLY A 146 -14.25 -17.19 0.06
N ALA A 147 -14.37 -17.38 1.36
CA ALA A 147 -15.44 -18.06 2.05
C ALA A 147 -15.99 -17.09 3.10
N HIS A 148 -17.15 -16.51 2.85
CA HIS A 148 -18.02 -16.12 3.93
C HIS A 148 -18.47 -17.42 4.60
N ASP A 149 -17.72 -17.85 5.59
CA ASP A 149 -18.22 -18.82 6.55
C ASP A 149 -19.29 -18.10 7.37
N LEU A 150 -20.51 -18.10 6.83
CA LEU A 150 -21.68 -17.96 7.67
C LEU A 150 -21.64 -19.19 8.53
N ASP A 151 -21.20 -19.02 9.79
CA ASP A 151 -21.32 -20.07 10.79
C ASP A 151 -22.81 -20.41 10.95
N LEU A 152 -23.26 -21.37 10.13
CA LEU A 152 -24.60 -21.94 10.19
C LEU A 152 -24.78 -22.80 11.46
N SER A 153 -23.77 -22.90 12.32
CA SER A 153 -23.81 -23.62 13.58
C SER A 153 -24.78 -22.98 14.60
N LEU A 154 -25.16 -21.73 14.40
CA LEU A 154 -26.13 -21.02 15.24
C LEU A 154 -27.60 -21.20 14.83
N ILE A 155 -27.89 -21.97 13.77
CA ILE A 155 -29.26 -22.33 13.41
C ILE A 155 -29.50 -23.76 13.87
N HIS A 156 -29.41 -24.02 15.17
CA HIS A 156 -30.05 -25.12 15.81
C HIS A 156 -31.40 -24.65 16.41
N ILE A 157 -32.42 -24.82 15.65
CA ILE A 157 -33.81 -24.86 16.17
C ILE A 157 -34.14 -26.31 16.50
#